data_48ef5b14e1ce80124e6396888971af62
#
_entry.id   48ef5b14e1ce80124e6396888971af62
#
_cell.length_a   1.000
_cell.length_b   1.000
_cell.length_c   1.000
_cell.angle_alpha   90.00
_cell.angle_beta   90.00
_cell.angle_gamma   90.00
#
_symmetry.space_group_name_H-M   'P 1'
#
loop_
_entity.id
_entity.type
_entity.pdbx_description
1 polymer ?
#
loop_
_entity_poly.entity_id
_entity_poly.type
_entity_poly.pdbx_seq_one_letter_code
_entity_poly.pdbx_strand_id
1 'polypeptide(L)'
;PKLGEVVLDPACGTGGFLVEAYSHMEKQCKTVQQRRQLQQGTILGNEAKPLPYLLAQMNLLLHGLETPRIEPGNSLSVPLREIGDKERVDVILTNPPFGGEEERGILSNFPEDKQTAETALLFLQLIMRKLKRAPKPGRAAVVVPNGVLFGDGIAARIKEELLPEFNLHTIVRLPNGV
;
A
#
# COMPACT_ATOMS: atom_id res chain seq x y z
N PRO A 1 0.64 11.06 7.03
CA PRO A 1 0.17 11.81 5.85
C PRO A 1 -0.19 13.25 6.20
N LYS A 2 -0.22 14.14 5.18
CA LYS A 2 -0.61 15.55 5.29
C LYS A 2 -1.91 15.78 4.52
N LEU A 3 -2.64 16.82 4.86
CA LEU A 3 -3.84 17.20 4.11
C LEU A 3 -3.52 17.42 2.63
N GLY A 4 -4.37 16.86 1.77
CA GLY A 4 -4.21 16.92 0.32
C GLY A 4 -3.34 15.81 -0.27
N GLU A 5 -2.71 14.98 0.53
CA GLU A 5 -2.03 13.76 0.07
C GLU A 5 -3.03 12.61 -0.09
N VAL A 6 -2.81 11.77 -1.07
CA VAL A 6 -3.55 10.53 -1.29
C VAL A 6 -2.81 9.39 -0.59
N VAL A 7 -3.53 8.69 0.28
CA VAL A 7 -3.05 7.53 1.04
C VAL A 7 -3.66 6.26 0.46
N LEU A 8 -2.85 5.26 0.22
CA LEU A 8 -3.27 3.93 -0.26
C LEU A 8 -2.79 2.84 0.69
N ASP A 9 -3.66 1.89 0.98
CA ASP A 9 -3.29 0.56 1.48
C ASP A 9 -3.73 -0.49 0.45
N PRO A 10 -2.79 -1.11 -0.29
CA PRO A 10 -3.12 -2.10 -1.32
C PRO A 10 -3.51 -3.49 -0.76
N ALA A 11 -3.48 -3.69 0.55
CA ALA A 11 -3.89 -4.91 1.24
C ALA A 11 -4.50 -4.55 2.60
N CYS A 12 -5.58 -3.75 2.59
CA CYS A 12 -6.01 -3.01 3.76
C CYS A 12 -6.64 -3.86 4.87
N GLY A 13 -6.97 -5.12 4.60
CA GLY A 13 -7.63 -5.97 5.58
C GLY A 13 -8.92 -5.33 6.09
N THR A 14 -9.02 -5.09 7.38
CA THR A 14 -10.16 -4.39 8.02
C THR A 14 -10.00 -2.86 8.05
N GLY A 15 -9.01 -2.30 7.35
CA GLY A 15 -8.83 -0.85 7.18
C GLY A 15 -8.12 -0.13 8.33
N GLY A 16 -7.44 -0.83 9.23
CA GLY A 16 -6.83 -0.23 10.41
C GLY A 16 -5.86 0.92 10.09
N PHE A 17 -4.91 0.73 9.16
CA PHE A 17 -3.99 1.80 8.75
C PHE A 17 -4.70 2.98 8.07
N LEU A 18 -5.76 2.70 7.32
CA LEU A 18 -6.55 3.74 6.65
C LEU A 18 -7.34 4.59 7.64
N VAL A 19 -7.90 3.98 8.69
CA VAL A 19 -8.59 4.67 9.79
C VAL A 19 -7.62 5.59 10.54
N GLU A 20 -6.44 5.09 10.89
CA GLU A 20 -5.42 5.90 11.56
C GLU A 20 -4.93 7.06 10.67
N ALA A 21 -4.74 6.80 9.38
CA ALA A 21 -4.38 7.84 8.41
C ALA A 21 -5.46 8.92 8.30
N TYR A 22 -6.73 8.51 8.20
CA TYR A 22 -7.87 9.43 8.16
C TYR A 22 -7.95 10.27 9.43
N SER A 23 -7.93 9.65 10.60
CA SER A 23 -7.99 10.32 11.89
C SER A 23 -6.84 11.31 12.10
N HIS A 24 -5.63 10.93 11.64
CA HIS A 24 -4.47 11.82 11.67
C HIS A 24 -4.63 13.04 10.77
N MET A 25 -5.18 12.87 9.56
CA MET A 25 -5.43 13.96 8.62
C MET A 25 -6.61 14.84 9.07
N GLU A 26 -7.65 14.25 9.65
CA GLU A 26 -8.81 14.97 10.16
C GLU A 26 -8.42 15.98 11.25
N LYS A 27 -7.51 15.61 12.15
CA LYS A 27 -6.98 16.51 13.20
C LYS A 27 -6.24 17.73 12.62
N GLN A 28 -5.80 17.67 11.37
CA GLN A 28 -5.15 18.78 10.68
C GLN A 28 -6.17 19.75 10.02
N CYS A 29 -7.43 19.34 9.88
CA CYS A 29 -8.47 20.13 9.24
C CYS A 29 -8.89 21.32 10.12
N LYS A 30 -8.74 22.53 9.60
CA LYS A 30 -9.13 23.80 10.27
C LYS A 30 -10.39 24.40 9.65
N THR A 31 -10.78 24.00 8.44
CA THR A 31 -11.91 24.56 7.70
C THR A 31 -12.84 23.47 7.19
N VAL A 32 -14.09 23.84 6.90
CA VAL A 32 -15.09 22.96 6.27
C VAL A 32 -14.60 22.48 4.89
N GLN A 33 -13.91 23.35 4.14
CA GLN A 33 -13.38 22.99 2.83
C GLN A 33 -12.32 21.89 2.93
N GLN A 34 -11.42 21.96 3.91
CA GLN A 34 -10.41 20.93 4.17
C GLN A 34 -11.05 19.59 4.56
N ARG A 35 -12.10 19.61 5.38
CA ARG A 35 -12.87 18.39 5.73
C ARG A 35 -13.53 17.78 4.49
N ARG A 36 -14.15 18.60 3.62
CA ARG A 36 -14.72 18.13 2.36
C ARG A 36 -13.65 17.51 1.44
N GLN A 37 -12.50 18.12 1.32
CA GLN A 37 -11.38 17.58 0.54
C GLN A 37 -10.91 16.22 1.08
N LEU A 38 -10.80 16.08 2.39
CA LEU A 38 -10.43 14.82 3.04
C LEU A 38 -11.43 13.70 2.73
N GLN A 39 -12.73 14.01 2.66
CA GLN A 39 -13.79 13.06 2.29
C GLN A 39 -13.74 12.61 0.81
N GLN A 40 -13.05 13.35 -0.07
CA GLN A 40 -13.10 13.17 -1.52
C GLN A 40 -11.89 12.42 -2.06
N GLY A 41 -11.77 11.12 -1.75
CA GLY A 41 -10.82 10.24 -2.42
C GLY A 41 -9.35 10.44 -2.02
N THR A 42 -9.10 10.86 -0.79
CA THR A 42 -7.76 10.93 -0.21
C THR A 42 -7.35 9.62 0.49
N ILE A 43 -8.31 8.79 0.87
CA ILE A 43 -8.10 7.49 1.52
C ILE A 43 -8.57 6.39 0.58
N LEU A 44 -7.64 5.58 0.12
CA LEU A 44 -7.87 4.50 -0.85
C LEU A 44 -7.41 3.17 -0.27
N GLY A 45 -8.10 2.09 -0.57
CA GLY A 45 -7.70 0.75 -0.18
C GLY A 45 -8.08 -0.29 -1.19
N ASN A 46 -7.40 -1.44 -1.14
CA ASN A 46 -7.81 -2.65 -1.83
C ASN A 46 -7.85 -3.82 -0.84
N GLU A 47 -8.82 -4.70 -1.01
CA GLU A 47 -8.91 -5.93 -0.22
C GLU A 47 -9.51 -7.07 -1.05
N ALA A 48 -8.78 -8.18 -1.10
CA ALA A 48 -9.16 -9.33 -1.92
C ALA A 48 -10.27 -10.19 -1.29
N LYS A 49 -10.33 -10.23 0.05
CA LYS A 49 -11.26 -11.09 0.77
C LYS A 49 -12.57 -10.36 1.07
N PRO A 50 -13.76 -10.96 0.76
CA PRO A 50 -15.04 -10.27 0.90
C PRO A 50 -15.36 -9.78 2.32
N LEU A 51 -15.08 -10.58 3.35
CA LEU A 51 -15.39 -10.18 4.73
C LEU A 51 -14.50 -9.04 5.23
N PRO A 52 -13.16 -9.09 5.14
CA PRO A 52 -12.32 -7.94 5.48
C PRO A 52 -12.64 -6.68 4.68
N TYR A 53 -12.94 -6.81 3.38
CA TYR A 53 -13.39 -5.70 2.53
C TYR A 53 -14.62 -5.00 3.12
N LEU A 54 -15.66 -5.77 3.50
CA LEU A 54 -16.86 -5.22 4.11
C LEU A 54 -16.56 -4.56 5.45
N LEU A 55 -15.73 -5.20 6.28
CA LEU A 55 -15.31 -4.65 7.58
C LEU A 55 -14.51 -3.36 7.42
N ALA A 56 -13.64 -3.25 6.40
CA ALA A 56 -12.89 -2.03 6.12
C ALA A 56 -13.82 -0.85 5.80
N GLN A 57 -14.83 -1.06 4.96
CA GLN A 57 -15.81 -0.03 4.65
C GLN A 57 -16.59 0.42 5.90
N MET A 58 -17.09 -0.55 6.68
CA MET A 58 -17.80 -0.24 7.93
C MET A 58 -16.91 0.49 8.93
N ASN A 59 -15.65 0.07 9.06
CA ASN A 59 -14.70 0.68 9.98
C ASN A 59 -14.44 2.15 9.62
N LEU A 60 -14.21 2.46 8.36
CA LEU A 60 -14.01 3.83 7.88
C LEU A 60 -15.27 4.69 8.05
N LEU A 61 -16.46 4.14 7.78
CA LEU A 61 -17.74 4.82 8.01
C LEU A 61 -17.92 5.18 9.50
N LEU A 62 -17.66 4.23 10.40
CA LEU A 62 -17.76 4.45 11.87
C LEU A 62 -16.78 5.50 12.37
N HIS A 63 -15.65 5.69 11.68
CA HIS A 63 -14.68 6.74 12.01
C HIS A 63 -14.90 8.06 11.25
N GLY A 64 -16.04 8.20 10.55
CA GLY A 64 -16.48 9.47 9.96
C GLY A 64 -16.08 9.71 8.50
N LEU A 65 -15.50 8.72 7.80
CA LEU A 65 -15.31 8.80 6.36
C LEU A 65 -16.61 8.37 5.66
N GLU A 66 -17.36 9.33 5.14
CA GLU A 66 -18.72 9.12 4.61
C GLU A 66 -18.78 8.27 3.34
N THR A 67 -17.72 8.31 2.54
CA THR A 67 -17.61 7.57 1.26
C THR A 67 -16.28 6.83 1.18
N PRO A 68 -16.11 5.69 1.90
CA PRO A 68 -14.91 4.89 1.80
C PRO A 68 -14.66 4.40 0.36
N ARG A 69 -13.43 4.51 -0.10
CA ARG A 69 -13.00 4.02 -1.42
C ARG A 69 -12.12 2.81 -1.24
N ILE A 70 -12.75 1.68 -0.96
CA ILE A 70 -12.11 0.37 -0.91
C ILE A 70 -12.52 -0.39 -2.16
N GLU A 71 -11.54 -0.79 -2.96
CA GLU A 71 -11.74 -1.59 -4.16
C GLU A 71 -11.70 -3.08 -3.77
N PRO A 72 -12.71 -3.88 -4.15
CA PRO A 72 -12.65 -5.32 -3.95
C PRO A 72 -11.72 -5.95 -4.99
N GLY A 73 -10.87 -6.88 -4.55
CA GLY A 73 -10.01 -7.65 -5.44
C GLY A 73 -8.53 -7.64 -5.05
N ASN A 74 -7.77 -8.46 -5.75
CA ASN A 74 -6.34 -8.59 -5.52
C ASN A 74 -5.57 -7.48 -6.25
N SER A 75 -4.88 -6.63 -5.50
CA SER A 75 -4.05 -5.54 -6.04
C SER A 75 -2.95 -6.01 -7.00
N LEU A 76 -2.54 -7.28 -6.90
CA LEU A 76 -1.52 -7.87 -7.77
C LEU A 76 -2.07 -8.31 -9.14
N SER A 77 -3.39 -8.24 -9.36
CA SER A 77 -4.03 -8.66 -10.61
C SER A 77 -3.78 -7.71 -11.79
N VAL A 78 -3.32 -6.48 -11.52
CA VAL A 78 -3.01 -5.50 -12.57
C VAL A 78 -1.53 -5.59 -12.94
N PRO A 79 -1.18 -5.76 -14.22
CA PRO A 79 0.20 -5.76 -14.66
C PRO A 79 0.93 -4.47 -14.26
N LEU A 80 2.12 -4.58 -13.67
CA LEU A 80 2.89 -3.41 -13.22
C LEU A 80 3.16 -2.40 -14.36
N ARG A 81 3.32 -2.87 -15.59
CA ARG A 81 3.52 -2.03 -16.78
C ARG A 81 2.34 -1.14 -17.11
N GLU A 82 1.13 -1.53 -16.69
CA GLU A 82 -0.12 -0.78 -16.95
C GLU A 82 -0.37 0.31 -15.91
N ILE A 83 0.33 0.27 -14.77
CA ILE A 83 0.23 1.29 -13.74
C ILE A 83 0.96 2.56 -14.22
N GLY A 84 0.19 3.56 -14.60
CA GLY A 84 0.69 4.86 -15.05
C GLY A 84 0.78 5.91 -13.93
N ASP A 85 1.12 7.14 -14.31
CA ASP A 85 1.33 8.22 -13.32
C ASP A 85 0.05 8.64 -12.60
N LYS A 86 -1.12 8.41 -13.21
CA LYS A 86 -2.43 8.75 -12.63
C LYS A 86 -2.81 7.84 -11.46
N GLU A 87 -2.28 6.62 -11.44
CA GLU A 87 -2.51 5.63 -10.37
C GLU A 87 -1.50 5.74 -9.23
N ARG A 88 -0.55 6.68 -9.32
CA ARG A 88 0.46 6.89 -8.28
C ARG A 88 -0.07 7.75 -7.15
N VAL A 89 0.32 7.39 -5.93
CA VAL A 89 -0.14 8.02 -4.69
C VAL A 89 1.01 8.65 -3.90
N ASP A 90 0.65 9.54 -2.97
CA ASP A 90 1.61 10.25 -2.15
C ASP A 90 2.14 9.40 -0.99
N VAL A 91 1.27 8.56 -0.41
CA VAL A 91 1.60 7.76 0.78
C VAL A 91 1.05 6.35 0.62
N ILE A 92 1.87 5.34 0.92
CA ILE A 92 1.41 3.96 1.09
C ILE A 92 1.71 3.52 2.52
N LEU A 93 0.67 3.00 3.19
CA LEU A 93 0.75 2.41 4.53
C LEU A 93 0.15 1.02 4.44
N THR A 94 0.93 -0.04 4.64
CA THR A 94 0.41 -1.38 4.42
C THR A 94 1.11 -2.45 5.24
N ASN A 95 0.34 -3.46 5.62
CA ASN A 95 0.80 -4.73 6.14
C ASN A 95 0.32 -5.85 5.20
N PRO A 96 1.03 -6.07 4.08
CA PRO A 96 0.62 -7.07 3.11
C PRO A 96 0.74 -8.49 3.69
N PRO A 97 0.04 -9.49 3.13
CA PRO A 97 0.16 -10.87 3.57
C PRO A 97 1.61 -11.37 3.40
N PHE A 98 2.14 -12.05 4.44
CA PHE A 98 3.52 -12.54 4.46
C PHE A 98 3.69 -13.93 3.87
N GLY A 99 2.62 -14.70 3.85
CA GLY A 99 2.60 -16.07 3.35
C GLY A 99 1.49 -16.28 2.34
N GLY A 100 1.66 -17.31 1.55
CA GLY A 100 0.77 -17.67 0.47
C GLY A 100 1.52 -17.70 -0.86
N GLU A 101 1.06 -18.55 -1.74
CA GLU A 101 1.52 -18.56 -3.13
C GLU A 101 0.45 -17.87 -3.97
N GLU A 102 0.84 -16.88 -4.73
CA GLU A 102 -0.03 -16.27 -5.71
C GLU A 102 -0.26 -17.21 -6.90
N GLU A 103 -1.42 -17.10 -7.52
CA GLU A 103 -1.75 -17.86 -8.72
C GLU A 103 -0.73 -17.56 -9.84
N ARG A 104 -0.38 -18.58 -10.62
CA ARG A 104 0.58 -18.44 -11.73
C ARG A 104 0.20 -17.34 -12.71
N GLY A 105 -1.09 -17.09 -12.91
CA GLY A 105 -1.59 -15.99 -13.74
C GLY A 105 -1.21 -14.60 -13.24
N ILE A 106 -1.08 -14.42 -11.92
CA ILE A 106 -0.66 -13.16 -11.29
C ILE A 106 0.83 -12.91 -11.51
N LEU A 107 1.65 -13.95 -11.49
CA LEU A 107 3.10 -13.81 -11.66
C LEU A 107 3.49 -13.15 -12.99
N SER A 108 2.71 -13.38 -14.04
CA SER A 108 2.92 -12.76 -15.36
C SER A 108 2.72 -11.23 -15.38
N ASN A 109 2.15 -10.66 -14.34
CA ASN A 109 2.00 -9.21 -14.16
C ASN A 109 3.30 -8.52 -13.73
N PHE A 110 4.32 -9.30 -13.39
CA PHE A 110 5.62 -8.85 -12.89
C PHE A 110 6.74 -9.13 -13.90
N PRO A 111 7.86 -8.38 -13.83
CA PRO A 111 9.04 -8.64 -14.66
C PRO A 111 9.51 -10.09 -14.50
N GLU A 112 9.88 -10.74 -15.62
CA GLU A 112 10.20 -12.16 -15.67
C GLU A 112 11.33 -12.54 -14.69
N ASP A 113 12.34 -11.69 -14.57
CA ASP A 113 13.49 -11.85 -13.69
C ASP A 113 13.17 -11.62 -12.19
N LYS A 114 11.96 -11.14 -11.86
CA LYS A 114 11.49 -10.82 -10.49
C LYS A 114 10.17 -11.50 -10.13
N GLN A 115 9.74 -12.47 -10.93
CA GLN A 115 8.58 -13.30 -10.61
C GLN A 115 8.93 -14.24 -9.44
N THR A 116 8.05 -14.26 -8.44
CA THR A 116 8.21 -15.07 -7.23
C THR A 116 6.85 -15.45 -6.68
N ALA A 117 6.77 -16.59 -6.00
CA ALA A 117 5.59 -16.97 -5.24
C ALA A 117 5.46 -16.20 -3.89
N GLU A 118 6.51 -15.55 -3.43
CA GLU A 118 6.51 -14.80 -2.18
C GLU A 118 5.70 -13.50 -2.31
N THR A 119 4.48 -13.50 -1.80
CA THR A 119 3.51 -12.40 -1.88
C THR A 119 4.09 -11.06 -1.38
N ALA A 120 4.87 -11.07 -0.29
CA ALA A 120 5.49 -9.86 0.25
C ALA A 120 6.43 -9.16 -0.75
N LEU A 121 7.18 -9.92 -1.56
CA LEU A 121 8.07 -9.40 -2.60
C LEU A 121 7.29 -8.85 -3.81
N LEU A 122 6.14 -9.44 -4.14
CA LEU A 122 5.25 -8.92 -5.17
C LEU A 122 4.63 -7.59 -4.73
N PHE A 123 4.16 -7.50 -3.48
CA PHE A 123 3.66 -6.24 -2.93
C PHE A 123 4.73 -5.16 -2.87
N LEU A 124 5.98 -5.49 -2.57
CA LEU A 124 7.07 -4.51 -2.58
C LEU A 124 7.27 -3.90 -3.98
N GLN A 125 7.25 -4.72 -5.04
CA GLN A 125 7.32 -4.23 -6.43
C GLN A 125 6.12 -3.35 -6.78
N LEU A 126 4.90 -3.75 -6.39
CA LEU A 126 3.69 -2.94 -6.58
C LEU A 126 3.81 -1.57 -5.89
N ILE A 127 4.28 -1.54 -4.64
CA ILE A 127 4.49 -0.30 -3.87
C ILE A 127 5.48 0.62 -4.58
N MET A 128 6.62 0.10 -5.01
CA MET A 128 7.61 0.85 -5.78
C MET A 128 7.00 1.46 -7.04
N ARG A 129 6.10 0.75 -7.72
CA ARG A 129 5.43 1.23 -8.93
C ARG A 129 4.36 2.26 -8.65
N LYS A 130 3.61 2.12 -7.54
CA LYS A 130 2.49 2.99 -7.15
C LYS A 130 2.90 4.29 -6.46
N LEU A 131 4.13 4.45 -6.02
CA LEU A 131 4.60 5.70 -5.40
C LEU A 131 4.86 6.78 -6.46
N LYS A 132 4.44 8.02 -6.17
CA LYS A 132 4.77 9.19 -6.97
C LYS A 132 6.28 9.38 -7.06
N ARG A 133 6.71 9.89 -8.20
CA ARG A 133 8.11 10.24 -8.53
C ARG A 133 8.35 11.74 -8.38
N ALA A 134 9.60 12.18 -8.63
CA ALA A 134 9.92 13.61 -8.69
C ALA A 134 8.90 14.38 -9.55
N PRO A 135 8.61 15.68 -9.25
CA PRO A 135 9.27 16.53 -8.24
C PRO A 135 8.72 16.40 -6.81
N LYS A 136 7.65 15.64 -6.60
CA LYS A 136 7.03 15.38 -5.29
C LYS A 136 6.96 13.87 -5.04
N PRO A 137 8.07 13.24 -4.63
CA PRO A 137 8.12 11.81 -4.46
C PRO A 137 7.20 11.37 -3.31
N GLY A 138 6.53 10.24 -3.53
CA GLY A 138 5.74 9.55 -2.51
C GLY A 138 6.64 8.83 -1.50
N ARG A 139 6.02 8.37 -0.40
CA ARG A 139 6.70 7.60 0.64
C ARG A 139 5.83 6.44 1.11
N ALA A 140 6.46 5.40 1.61
CA ALA A 140 5.76 4.24 2.15
C ALA A 140 6.26 3.84 3.53
N ALA A 141 5.35 3.31 4.34
CA ALA A 141 5.68 2.49 5.51
C ALA A 141 5.06 1.11 5.30
N VAL A 142 5.91 0.08 5.30
CA VAL A 142 5.52 -1.28 4.92
C VAL A 142 5.99 -2.25 5.99
N VAL A 143 5.08 -3.08 6.46
CA VAL A 143 5.46 -4.22 7.31
C VAL A 143 5.92 -5.36 6.40
N VAL A 144 7.11 -5.88 6.65
CA VAL A 144 7.70 -6.94 5.83
C VAL A 144 8.30 -8.04 6.72
N PRO A 145 8.29 -9.30 6.28
CA PRO A 145 9.03 -10.35 6.97
C PRO A 145 10.54 -10.14 6.84
N ASN A 146 11.30 -10.67 7.78
CA ASN A 146 12.77 -10.58 7.79
C ASN A 146 13.41 -11.09 6.48
N GLY A 147 12.83 -12.09 5.84
CA GLY A 147 13.31 -12.65 4.58
C GLY A 147 13.42 -11.63 3.44
N VAL A 148 12.57 -10.60 3.42
CA VAL A 148 12.65 -9.51 2.42
C VAL A 148 13.97 -8.74 2.54
N LEU A 149 14.42 -8.48 3.76
CA LEU A 149 15.65 -7.71 3.99
C LEU A 149 16.93 -8.54 3.79
N PHE A 150 16.90 -9.80 4.22
CA PHE A 150 18.09 -10.65 4.27
C PHE A 150 18.12 -11.73 3.18
N GLY A 151 17.04 -11.90 2.40
CA GLY A 151 16.94 -12.91 1.36
C GLY A 151 17.86 -12.65 0.19
N ASP A 152 18.32 -13.73 -0.43
CA ASP A 152 19.09 -13.77 -1.67
C ASP A 152 18.18 -13.93 -2.90
N GLY A 153 18.77 -14.10 -4.08
CA GLY A 153 18.06 -14.39 -5.31
C GLY A 153 17.12 -13.27 -5.75
N ILE A 154 15.82 -13.53 -5.84
CA ILE A 154 14.82 -12.53 -6.28
C ILE A 154 14.72 -11.38 -5.30
N ALA A 155 14.79 -11.63 -4.00
CA ALA A 155 14.79 -10.58 -2.98
C ALA A 155 16.00 -9.65 -3.14
N ALA A 156 17.18 -10.16 -3.46
CA ALA A 156 18.36 -9.35 -3.74
C ALA A 156 18.16 -8.46 -4.98
N ARG A 157 17.64 -9.01 -6.09
CA ARG A 157 17.36 -8.23 -7.32
C ARG A 157 16.37 -7.09 -7.11
N ILE A 158 15.32 -7.33 -6.30
CA ILE A 158 14.36 -6.28 -5.97
C ILE A 158 15.02 -5.19 -5.13
N LYS A 159 15.93 -5.54 -4.19
CA LYS A 159 16.70 -4.57 -3.40
C LYS A 159 17.68 -3.77 -4.24
N GLU A 160 18.32 -4.39 -5.23
CA GLU A 160 19.20 -3.72 -6.20
C GLU A 160 18.46 -2.64 -7.01
N GLU A 161 17.17 -2.81 -7.28
CA GLU A 161 16.34 -1.77 -7.90
C GLU A 161 15.85 -0.73 -6.88
N LEU A 162 15.44 -1.19 -5.68
CA LEU A 162 14.87 -0.33 -4.65
C LEU A 162 15.88 0.71 -4.14
N LEU A 163 17.09 0.30 -3.83
CA LEU A 163 18.07 1.16 -3.16
C LEU A 163 18.55 2.37 -3.98
N PRO A 164 18.74 2.28 -5.32
CA PRO A 164 19.04 3.45 -6.15
C PRO A 164 17.84 4.38 -6.37
N GLU A 165 16.62 3.84 -6.41
CA GLU A 165 15.42 4.60 -6.74
C GLU A 165 14.72 5.22 -5.53
N PHE A 166 14.92 4.66 -4.35
CA PHE A 166 14.24 5.06 -3.12
C PHE A 166 15.22 5.25 -1.97
N ASN A 167 14.93 6.22 -1.12
CA ASN A 167 15.65 6.43 0.12
C ASN A 167 15.08 5.56 1.24
N LEU A 168 15.70 4.41 1.49
CA LEU A 168 15.37 3.58 2.65
C LEU A 168 16.03 4.17 3.90
N HIS A 169 15.33 5.05 4.61
CA HIS A 169 15.90 5.82 5.72
C HIS A 169 15.63 5.26 7.12
N THR A 170 14.65 4.34 7.26
CA THR A 170 14.26 3.83 8.58
C THR A 170 13.85 2.37 8.50
N ILE A 171 14.40 1.55 9.38
CA ILE A 171 13.97 0.18 9.62
C ILE A 171 13.61 0.05 11.10
N VAL A 172 12.37 -0.35 11.39
CA VAL A 172 11.89 -0.61 12.75
C VAL A 172 11.70 -2.10 12.92
N ARG A 173 12.43 -2.69 13.86
CA ARG A 173 12.25 -4.10 14.20
C ARG A 173 11.12 -4.22 15.22
N LEU A 174 10.07 -4.94 14.83
CA LEU A 174 8.97 -5.27 15.73
C LEU A 174 9.35 -6.41 16.69
N PRO A 175 8.74 -6.48 17.89
CA PRO A 175 8.91 -7.62 18.79
C PRO A 175 8.48 -8.94 18.15
N ASN A 176 9.06 -10.05 18.60
CA ASN A 176 8.63 -11.37 18.16
C ASN A 176 7.19 -11.64 18.62
N GLY A 177 6.35 -12.17 17.73
CA GLY A 177 4.96 -12.51 18.02
C GLY A 177 3.94 -11.43 17.67
N VAL A 178 4.37 -10.43 16.92
CA VAL A 178 3.46 -9.42 16.29
C VAL A 178 3.09 -9.89 14.89
#